data_0e68a49aec841c6436598b6de6f45d1d
#
_entry.id   0e68a49aec841c6436598b6de6f45d1d
#
_cell.length_a   1.000
_cell.length_b   1.000
_cell.length_c   1.000
_cell.angle_alpha   90.00
_cell.angle_beta   90.00
_cell.angle_gamma   90.00
#
_symmetry.space_group_name_H-M   'P 1'
#
loop_
_entity.id
_entity.type
_entity.pdbx_description
1 polymer ?
#
loop_
_entity_poly.entity_id
_entity_poly.type
_entity_poly.pdbx_seq_one_letter_code
_entity_poly.pdbx_strand_id
1 'polypeptide(L)'
;MSAVLTSIEKTAVQLDEFRKTRLKDRPVDFDAYMAAREQDVALVKPAEDFHDALIEEFHGEEKARGLYLPWRKLDNLFRIRRGELTDWAGFNGHMKSTVVGYVLLELMRQGEKGCVISLEMKPRKTLRKMATQAVGTPQPSKDYIGRFLDSVAGKLYLYDQQGDVEPERVYAVITYCAEELGITQFVIDSLMKVVRDEDDYNGQKRFVGKLHSLARDLNVHIHLVTHSRKRENEEKRPGKQDNKGSGSIVDQVDNYAVVFKIPKKDDDPGPTHCIYLDKQRHGEWEGHIALWLHPSLQFHQDGLLRGECYV
;
A
#
# COMPACT_ATOMS: atom_id res chain seq x y z
N MET A 1 -1.21 47.85 17.01
CA MET A 1 -2.21 47.09 16.25
C MET A 1 -1.66 45.69 16.09
N SER A 2 -2.06 44.78 16.97
CA SER A 2 -1.66 43.37 16.93
C SER A 2 -2.57 42.66 15.92
N ALA A 3 -2.02 42.22 14.80
CA ALA A 3 -2.76 41.40 13.84
C ALA A 3 -3.12 40.08 14.52
N VAL A 4 -4.39 39.82 14.67
CA VAL A 4 -4.91 38.52 15.10
C VAL A 4 -4.68 37.56 13.92
N LEU A 5 -3.65 36.71 14.02
CA LEU A 5 -3.43 35.61 13.07
C LEU A 5 -4.69 34.76 13.00
N THR A 6 -5.15 34.47 11.79
CA THR A 6 -6.29 33.60 11.57
C THR A 6 -5.98 32.18 12.08
N SER A 7 -7.00 31.38 12.37
CA SER A 7 -6.83 30.00 12.82
C SER A 7 -5.99 29.18 11.81
N ILE A 8 -6.13 29.47 10.52
CA ILE A 8 -5.40 28.82 9.43
C ILE A 8 -3.91 29.18 9.46
N GLU A 9 -3.57 30.47 9.70
CA GLU A 9 -2.19 30.93 9.80
C GLU A 9 -1.49 30.35 11.03
N LYS A 10 -2.20 30.24 12.17
CA LYS A 10 -1.68 29.55 13.36
C LYS A 10 -1.43 28.08 13.14
N THR A 11 -2.32 27.39 12.43
CA THR A 11 -2.15 25.96 12.08
C THR A 11 -1.01 25.79 11.09
N ALA A 12 -0.85 26.67 10.11
CA ALA A 12 0.25 26.64 9.16
C ALA A 12 1.62 26.88 9.83
N VAL A 13 1.69 27.82 10.78
CA VAL A 13 2.92 28.08 11.56
C VAL A 13 3.25 26.89 12.46
N GLN A 14 2.26 26.30 13.12
CA GLN A 14 2.47 25.10 13.95
C GLN A 14 2.90 23.89 13.11
N LEU A 15 2.35 23.72 11.90
CA LEU A 15 2.77 22.68 10.96
C LEU A 15 4.19 22.91 10.43
N ASP A 16 4.57 24.17 10.19
CA ASP A 16 5.92 24.51 9.73
C ASP A 16 6.96 24.37 10.85
N GLU A 17 6.62 24.72 12.08
CA GLU A 17 7.44 24.46 13.28
C GLU A 17 7.54 22.94 13.57
N PHE A 18 6.45 22.20 13.42
CA PHE A 18 6.44 20.74 13.55
C PHE A 18 7.30 20.07 12.47
N ARG A 19 7.25 20.57 11.22
CA ARG A 19 8.13 20.14 10.12
C ARG A 19 9.59 20.47 10.39
N LYS A 20 9.88 21.65 10.94
CA LYS A 20 11.26 22.08 11.25
C LYS A 20 11.87 21.32 12.41
N THR A 21 11.08 21.00 13.44
CA THR A 21 11.57 20.36 14.68
C THR A 21 11.70 18.84 14.61
N ARG A 22 10.91 18.15 13.78
CA ARG A 22 10.90 16.68 13.75
C ARG A 22 11.59 16.01 12.55
N LEU A 23 11.76 16.69 11.43
CA LEU A 23 12.20 16.05 10.19
C LEU A 23 13.54 16.55 9.62
N LYS A 24 14.14 17.64 10.16
CA LYS A 24 15.34 18.24 9.53
C LYS A 24 16.67 17.99 10.23
N ASP A 25 16.70 17.71 11.52
CA ASP A 25 17.96 17.86 12.27
C ASP A 25 18.54 16.61 12.95
N ARG A 26 17.93 15.44 12.78
CA ARG A 26 18.56 14.18 13.20
C ARG A 26 18.34 13.10 12.16
N PRO A 27 19.36 12.67 11.46
CA PRO A 27 19.29 11.42 10.72
C PRO A 27 18.92 10.32 11.73
N VAL A 28 17.82 9.61 11.46
CA VAL A 28 17.43 8.48 12.31
C VAL A 28 18.47 7.38 12.12
N ASP A 29 19.16 7.03 13.18
CA ASP A 29 20.01 5.86 13.20
C ASP A 29 19.12 4.61 13.34
N PHE A 30 18.71 4.08 12.22
CA PHE A 30 17.84 2.90 12.18
C PHE A 30 18.51 1.64 12.75
N ASP A 31 19.83 1.53 12.68
CA ASP A 31 20.54 0.36 13.20
C ASP A 31 20.56 0.42 14.73
N ALA A 32 20.82 1.60 15.32
CA ALA A 32 20.71 1.81 16.76
C ALA A 32 19.27 1.63 17.26
N TYR A 33 18.26 2.08 16.48
CA TYR A 33 16.84 1.90 16.81
C TYR A 33 16.46 0.41 16.86
N MET A 34 16.90 -0.37 15.88
CA MET A 34 16.63 -1.82 15.84
C MET A 34 17.38 -2.59 16.92
N ALA A 35 18.65 -2.24 17.22
CA ALA A 35 19.44 -2.87 18.25
C ALA A 35 18.88 -2.65 19.69
N ALA A 36 18.20 -1.51 19.92
CA ALA A 36 17.57 -1.22 21.21
C ALA A 36 16.32 -2.05 21.52
N ARG A 37 15.85 -2.88 20.56
CA ARG A 37 14.60 -3.64 20.65
C ARG A 37 14.77 -5.12 20.98
N GLU A 38 15.92 -5.58 21.40
CA GLU A 38 16.07 -6.95 21.91
C GLU A 38 15.20 -7.14 23.17
N GLN A 39 13.94 -7.52 22.96
CA GLN A 39 13.06 -7.99 24.02
C GLN A 39 12.60 -9.40 23.68
N ASP A 40 13.14 -10.37 24.37
CA ASP A 40 12.59 -11.72 24.48
C ASP A 40 11.29 -11.66 25.30
N VAL A 41 10.20 -11.28 24.65
CA VAL A 41 8.87 -11.39 25.26
C VAL A 41 8.40 -12.82 25.09
N ALA A 42 8.03 -13.48 26.19
CA ALA A 42 7.40 -14.79 26.12
C ALA A 42 6.13 -14.73 25.27
N LEU A 43 6.19 -15.31 24.09
CA LEU A 43 5.08 -15.31 23.12
C LEU A 43 4.07 -16.44 23.35
N VAL A 44 4.38 -17.35 24.28
CA VAL A 44 3.47 -18.44 24.64
C VAL A 44 2.51 -17.93 25.71
N LYS A 45 1.24 -17.86 25.35
CA LYS A 45 0.17 -17.37 26.22
C LYS A 45 -0.91 -18.44 26.39
N PRO A 46 -1.54 -18.56 27.57
CA PRO A 46 -2.70 -19.42 27.75
C PRO A 46 -3.87 -18.95 26.90
N ALA A 47 -4.77 -19.87 26.53
CA ALA A 47 -5.88 -19.57 25.62
C ALA A 47 -6.84 -18.50 26.18
N GLU A 48 -7.01 -18.46 27.50
CA GLU A 48 -7.85 -17.46 28.19
C GLU A 48 -7.38 -16.01 27.98
N ASP A 49 -6.10 -15.78 27.73
CA ASP A 49 -5.56 -14.44 27.44
C ASP A 49 -6.09 -13.87 26.12
N PHE A 50 -6.64 -14.72 25.26
CA PHE A 50 -7.24 -14.33 23.98
C PHE A 50 -8.75 -14.12 24.04
N HIS A 51 -9.37 -14.12 25.25
CA HIS A 51 -10.81 -14.00 25.42
C HIS A 51 -11.40 -12.80 24.69
N ASP A 52 -10.86 -11.58 24.93
CA ASP A 52 -11.40 -10.36 24.37
C ASP A 52 -11.20 -10.31 22.83
N ALA A 53 -10.03 -10.77 22.36
CA ALA A 53 -9.75 -10.90 20.94
C ALA A 53 -10.72 -11.88 20.25
N LEU A 54 -11.05 -12.97 20.90
CA LEU A 54 -12.02 -13.95 20.38
C LEU A 54 -13.44 -13.39 20.34
N ILE A 55 -13.85 -12.62 21.36
CA ILE A 55 -15.14 -11.92 21.37
C ILE A 55 -15.19 -10.91 20.21
N GLU A 56 -14.12 -10.15 19.99
CA GLU A 56 -14.04 -9.19 18.89
C GLU A 56 -14.12 -9.87 17.52
N GLU A 57 -13.48 -11.04 17.35
CA GLU A 57 -13.54 -11.82 16.10
C GLU A 57 -14.98 -12.28 15.76
N PHE A 58 -15.76 -12.69 16.77
CA PHE A 58 -17.13 -13.18 16.56
C PHE A 58 -18.18 -12.07 16.53
N HIS A 59 -18.02 -11.02 17.33
CA HIS A 59 -19.06 -10.03 17.62
C HIS A 59 -18.59 -8.58 17.42
N GLY A 60 -17.33 -8.37 16.99
CA GLY A 60 -16.76 -7.05 16.77
C GLY A 60 -17.48 -6.26 15.69
N GLU A 61 -17.28 -4.96 15.70
CA GLU A 61 -17.82 -4.04 14.70
C GLU A 61 -17.33 -4.42 13.28
N GLU A 62 -18.05 -3.96 12.27
CA GLU A 62 -17.74 -4.19 10.85
C GLU A 62 -16.31 -3.79 10.46
N LYS A 63 -15.72 -2.82 11.17
CA LYS A 63 -14.32 -2.41 11.02
C LYS A 63 -13.32 -3.51 11.42
N ALA A 64 -13.66 -4.38 12.37
CA ALA A 64 -12.84 -5.53 12.74
C ALA A 64 -12.70 -6.53 11.58
N ARG A 65 -13.66 -6.55 10.67
CA ARG A 65 -13.64 -7.40 9.45
C ARG A 65 -12.68 -6.91 8.37
N GLY A 66 -12.05 -5.75 8.56
CA GLY A 66 -11.11 -5.13 7.63
C GLY A 66 -11.67 -3.95 6.84
N LEU A 67 -10.78 -3.27 6.12
CA LEU A 67 -11.04 -2.04 5.39
C LEU A 67 -11.51 -2.31 3.97
N TYR A 68 -12.34 -1.44 3.44
CA TYR A 68 -12.85 -1.53 2.08
C TYR A 68 -11.83 -1.11 1.03
N LEU A 69 -11.89 -1.75 -0.12
CA LEU A 69 -11.22 -1.29 -1.32
C LEU A 69 -12.09 -0.26 -2.07
N PRO A 70 -11.55 0.46 -3.06
CA PRO A 70 -12.34 1.46 -3.82
C PRO A 70 -13.53 0.87 -4.61
N TRP A 71 -13.66 -0.44 -4.65
CA TRP A 71 -14.63 -1.15 -5.49
C TRP A 71 -15.66 -1.91 -4.65
N ARG A 72 -16.88 -1.40 -4.61
CA ARG A 72 -17.99 -1.98 -3.83
C ARG A 72 -18.29 -3.44 -4.17
N LYS A 73 -17.96 -3.89 -5.38
CA LYS A 73 -18.07 -5.31 -5.77
C LYS A 73 -17.27 -6.24 -4.88
N LEU A 74 -16.28 -5.72 -4.16
CA LEU A 74 -15.44 -6.49 -3.23
C LEU A 74 -15.89 -6.39 -1.77
N ASP A 75 -16.85 -5.55 -1.40
CA ASP A 75 -17.17 -5.21 -0.01
C ASP A 75 -17.44 -6.42 0.89
N ASN A 76 -18.07 -7.47 0.36
CA ASN A 76 -18.34 -8.71 1.09
C ASN A 76 -17.46 -9.89 0.66
N LEU A 77 -16.47 -9.64 -0.20
CA LEU A 77 -15.66 -10.68 -0.82
C LEU A 77 -14.20 -10.59 -0.40
N PHE A 78 -13.67 -9.39 -0.29
CA PHE A 78 -12.27 -9.15 0.06
C PHE A 78 -12.08 -7.81 0.77
N ARG A 79 -11.36 -7.83 1.88
CA ARG A 79 -11.04 -6.67 2.72
C ARG A 79 -9.54 -6.62 3.00
N ILE A 80 -9.01 -5.43 3.23
CA ILE A 80 -7.65 -5.22 3.71
C ILE A 80 -7.66 -5.21 5.23
N ARG A 81 -6.88 -6.11 5.86
CA ARG A 81 -6.76 -6.23 7.31
C ARG A 81 -5.36 -5.90 7.78
N ARG A 82 -5.25 -5.30 8.95
CA ARG A 82 -3.95 -5.18 9.62
C ARG A 82 -3.45 -6.55 10.04
N GLY A 83 -2.14 -6.70 10.16
CA GLY A 83 -1.51 -8.00 10.41
C GLY A 83 -1.30 -8.85 9.16
N GLU A 84 -1.71 -8.38 7.97
CA GLU A 84 -1.62 -9.12 6.72
C GLU A 84 -0.64 -8.50 5.73
N LEU A 85 -0.14 -9.34 4.83
CA LEU A 85 0.69 -8.99 3.68
C LEU A 85 -0.05 -9.34 2.38
N THR A 86 -0.27 -8.33 1.53
CA THR A 86 -0.83 -8.52 0.17
C THR A 86 0.24 -8.34 -0.89
N ASP A 87 0.44 -9.33 -1.75
CA ASP A 87 1.27 -9.22 -2.95
C ASP A 87 0.42 -8.78 -4.15
N TRP A 88 0.82 -7.67 -4.77
CA TRP A 88 0.23 -7.10 -5.99
C TRP A 88 1.13 -7.42 -7.18
N ALA A 89 0.90 -8.57 -7.79
CA ALA A 89 1.69 -9.10 -8.89
C ALA A 89 1.17 -8.63 -10.26
N GLY A 90 1.98 -8.80 -11.30
CA GLY A 90 1.60 -8.53 -12.70
C GLY A 90 2.77 -8.12 -13.57
N PHE A 91 2.57 -8.08 -14.88
CA PHE A 91 3.60 -7.68 -15.84
C PHE A 91 4.01 -6.20 -15.69
N ASN A 92 5.17 -5.85 -16.22
CA ASN A 92 5.60 -4.46 -16.30
C ASN A 92 4.60 -3.65 -17.16
N GLY A 93 4.31 -2.42 -16.73
CA GLY A 93 3.35 -1.56 -17.44
C GLY A 93 1.87 -1.83 -17.16
N HIS A 94 1.53 -2.85 -16.35
CA HIS A 94 0.14 -3.16 -15.98
C HIS A 94 -0.41 -2.30 -14.85
N MET A 95 0.25 -1.18 -14.54
CA MET A 95 -0.21 -0.14 -13.61
C MET A 95 -0.39 -0.57 -12.15
N LYS A 96 0.32 -1.60 -11.69
CA LYS A 96 0.29 -2.11 -10.31
C LYS A 96 0.41 -1.00 -9.26
N SER A 97 1.50 -0.22 -9.32
CA SER A 97 1.75 0.91 -8.41
C SER A 97 0.63 1.96 -8.43
N THR A 98 -0.04 2.12 -9.58
CA THR A 98 -1.16 3.05 -9.73
C THR A 98 -2.42 2.51 -9.07
N VAL A 99 -2.68 1.20 -9.20
CA VAL A 99 -3.78 0.51 -8.51
C VAL A 99 -3.56 0.56 -7.00
N VAL A 100 -2.36 0.21 -6.53
CA VAL A 100 -2.05 0.23 -5.09
C VAL A 100 -2.12 1.64 -4.50
N GLY A 101 -1.67 2.66 -5.25
CA GLY A 101 -1.84 4.07 -4.85
C GLY A 101 -3.31 4.46 -4.71
N TYR A 102 -4.18 3.97 -5.60
CA TYR A 102 -5.63 4.21 -5.54
C TYR A 102 -6.27 3.50 -4.34
N VAL A 103 -5.86 2.27 -4.06
CA VAL A 103 -6.25 1.54 -2.85
C VAL A 103 -5.82 2.30 -1.60
N LEU A 104 -4.57 2.75 -1.53
CA LEU A 104 -4.05 3.48 -0.37
C LEU A 104 -4.83 4.78 -0.10
N LEU A 105 -5.23 5.52 -1.15
CA LEU A 105 -6.09 6.70 -1.02
C LEU A 105 -7.42 6.35 -0.33
N GLU A 106 -8.05 5.25 -0.72
CA GLU A 106 -9.31 4.80 -0.11
C GLU A 106 -9.12 4.38 1.36
N LEU A 107 -8.01 3.67 1.68
CA LEU A 107 -7.70 3.29 3.06
C LEU A 107 -7.47 4.53 3.94
N MET A 108 -6.81 5.57 3.42
CA MET A 108 -6.63 6.84 4.13
C MET A 108 -7.95 7.59 4.35
N ARG A 109 -8.93 7.46 3.46
CA ARG A 109 -10.28 8.01 3.66
C ARG A 109 -11.01 7.32 4.81
N GLN A 110 -10.71 6.06 5.06
CA GLN A 110 -11.23 5.28 6.18
C GLN A 110 -10.46 5.51 7.49
N GLY A 111 -9.49 6.44 7.50
CA GLY A 111 -8.77 6.87 8.70
C GLY A 111 -7.37 6.28 8.85
N GLU A 112 -6.91 5.47 7.91
CA GLU A 112 -5.57 4.90 7.96
C GLU A 112 -4.49 5.94 7.64
N LYS A 113 -3.25 5.65 8.07
CA LYS A 113 -2.05 6.38 7.68
C LYS A 113 -1.18 5.49 6.81
N GLY A 114 -0.63 6.04 5.74
CA GLY A 114 0.17 5.29 4.77
C GLY A 114 1.59 5.80 4.60
N CYS A 115 2.51 4.85 4.36
CA CYS A 115 3.86 5.15 3.90
C CYS A 115 4.14 4.43 2.58
N VAL A 116 4.61 5.18 1.58
CA VAL A 116 5.01 4.62 0.29
C VAL A 116 6.54 4.56 0.22
N ILE A 117 7.07 3.36 0.19
CA ILE A 117 8.48 3.03 -0.01
C ILE A 117 8.64 2.67 -1.50
N SER A 118 8.68 3.71 -2.36
CA SER A 118 8.86 3.50 -3.81
C SER A 118 10.33 3.67 -4.17
N LEU A 119 10.97 2.56 -4.49
CA LEU A 119 12.39 2.51 -4.85
C LEU A 119 12.62 2.75 -6.36
N GLU A 120 11.55 2.76 -7.16
CA GLU A 120 11.58 2.96 -8.60
C GLU A 120 11.18 4.39 -9.00
N MET A 121 10.25 5.00 -8.27
CA MET A 121 9.71 6.32 -8.62
C MET A 121 10.04 7.36 -7.57
N LYS A 122 10.46 8.55 -8.04
CA LYS A 122 10.64 9.72 -7.17
C LYS A 122 9.32 10.11 -6.49
N PRO A 123 9.35 10.54 -5.22
CA PRO A 123 8.15 10.93 -4.45
C PRO A 123 7.22 11.88 -5.21
N ARG A 124 7.78 12.87 -5.92
CA ARG A 124 6.98 13.81 -6.73
C ARG A 124 6.14 13.13 -7.82
N LYS A 125 6.62 12.02 -8.40
CA LYS A 125 5.85 11.27 -9.43
C LYS A 125 4.75 10.44 -8.80
N THR A 126 5.03 9.85 -7.65
CA THR A 126 4.02 9.14 -6.85
C THR A 126 2.91 10.10 -6.41
N LEU A 127 3.28 11.24 -5.82
CA LEU A 127 2.32 12.28 -5.41
C LEU A 127 1.50 12.82 -6.58
N ARG A 128 2.14 13.03 -7.75
CA ARG A 128 1.41 13.46 -8.96
C ARG A 128 0.30 12.47 -9.33
N LYS A 129 0.60 11.16 -9.35
CA LYS A 129 -0.41 10.14 -9.66
C LYS A 129 -1.52 10.14 -8.63
N MET A 130 -1.18 10.17 -7.35
CA MET A 130 -2.16 10.16 -6.26
C MET A 130 -3.03 11.43 -6.26
N ALA A 131 -2.45 12.60 -6.50
CA ALA A 131 -3.22 13.85 -6.65
C ALA A 131 -4.17 13.79 -7.84
N THR A 132 -3.71 13.27 -8.99
CA THR A 132 -4.55 13.05 -10.17
C THR A 132 -5.74 12.15 -9.85
N GLN A 133 -5.50 11.06 -9.11
CA GLN A 133 -6.55 10.14 -8.66
C GLN A 133 -7.50 10.79 -7.65
N ALA A 134 -6.97 11.51 -6.65
CA ALA A 134 -7.79 12.11 -5.60
C ALA A 134 -8.69 13.24 -6.12
N VAL A 135 -8.22 14.00 -7.10
CA VAL A 135 -8.98 15.11 -7.70
C VAL A 135 -9.91 14.66 -8.84
N GLY A 136 -9.68 13.47 -9.41
CA GLY A 136 -10.52 12.93 -10.47
C GLY A 136 -10.29 13.58 -11.85
N THR A 137 -9.18 14.30 -12.04
CA THR A 137 -8.82 14.93 -13.32
C THR A 137 -7.35 14.73 -13.66
N PRO A 138 -6.98 14.55 -14.95
CA PRO A 138 -5.59 14.37 -15.35
C PRO A 138 -4.71 15.60 -15.13
N GLN A 139 -5.31 16.77 -15.01
CA GLN A 139 -4.62 18.06 -14.79
C GLN A 139 -5.30 18.87 -13.68
N PRO A 140 -5.03 18.54 -12.40
CA PRO A 140 -5.56 19.31 -11.28
C PRO A 140 -5.06 20.77 -11.29
N SER A 141 -5.93 21.72 -10.95
CA SER A 141 -5.52 23.10 -10.71
C SER A 141 -4.62 23.22 -9.47
N LYS A 142 -3.91 24.35 -9.31
CA LYS A 142 -3.05 24.61 -8.15
C LYS A 142 -3.85 24.54 -6.84
N ASP A 143 -5.07 25.03 -6.85
CA ASP A 143 -5.97 25.01 -5.68
C ASP A 143 -6.31 23.56 -5.27
N TYR A 144 -6.71 22.73 -6.23
CA TYR A 144 -6.99 21.31 -5.95
C TYR A 144 -5.75 20.50 -5.55
N ILE A 145 -4.57 20.86 -6.06
CA ILE A 145 -3.31 20.27 -5.57
C ILE A 145 -3.09 20.65 -4.10
N GLY A 146 -3.36 21.92 -3.71
CA GLY A 146 -3.31 22.37 -2.33
C GLY A 146 -4.27 21.57 -1.44
N ARG A 147 -5.55 21.46 -1.81
CA ARG A 147 -6.55 20.65 -1.09
C ARG A 147 -6.14 19.18 -0.96
N PHE A 148 -5.58 18.58 -2.01
CA PHE A 148 -5.05 17.22 -1.93
C PHE A 148 -3.95 17.14 -0.85
N LEU A 149 -2.97 18.02 -0.86
CA LEU A 149 -1.89 18.00 0.13
C LEU A 149 -2.41 18.20 1.55
N ASP A 150 -3.40 19.08 1.74
CA ASP A 150 -4.07 19.28 3.03
C ASP A 150 -4.82 18.03 3.49
N SER A 151 -5.50 17.34 2.57
CA SER A 151 -6.28 16.12 2.88
C SER A 151 -5.41 14.93 3.32
N VAL A 152 -4.17 14.89 2.86
CA VAL A 152 -3.19 13.82 3.18
C VAL A 152 -2.16 14.25 4.23
N ALA A 153 -2.23 15.49 4.73
CA ALA A 153 -1.31 16.01 5.74
C ALA A 153 -1.38 15.16 7.03
N GLY A 154 -0.22 14.68 7.49
CA GLY A 154 -0.11 13.79 8.66
C GLY A 154 -0.65 12.36 8.44
N LYS A 155 -1.09 12.03 7.23
CA LYS A 155 -1.58 10.69 6.87
C LYS A 155 -0.72 9.99 5.83
N LEU A 156 -0.13 10.72 4.87
CA LEU A 156 0.69 10.14 3.80
C LEU A 156 2.15 10.52 3.98
N TYR A 157 3.00 9.52 4.00
CA TYR A 157 4.45 9.64 4.09
C TYR A 157 5.09 8.95 2.89
N LEU A 158 6.23 9.47 2.43
CA LEU A 158 6.98 8.90 1.32
C LEU A 158 8.45 8.75 1.74
N TYR A 159 8.99 7.56 1.55
CA TYR A 159 10.41 7.30 1.74
C TYR A 159 11.17 7.78 0.51
N ASP A 160 11.98 8.84 0.66
CA ASP A 160 12.72 9.46 -0.46
C ASP A 160 14.08 8.81 -0.66
N GLN A 161 14.06 7.54 -1.02
CA GLN A 161 15.22 6.76 -1.41
C GLN A 161 14.92 6.04 -2.72
N GLN A 162 15.83 6.10 -3.68
CA GLN A 162 15.70 5.37 -4.93
C GLN A 162 16.88 4.43 -5.15
N GLY A 163 16.66 3.43 -6.02
CA GLY A 163 17.65 2.40 -6.32
C GLY A 163 17.59 1.24 -5.35
N ASP A 164 18.66 0.48 -5.31
CA ASP A 164 18.75 -0.71 -4.49
C ASP A 164 18.94 -0.33 -3.01
N VAL A 165 18.20 -1.02 -2.16
CA VAL A 165 18.17 -0.79 -0.71
C VAL A 165 18.32 -2.13 0.00
N GLU A 166 19.14 -2.18 1.03
CA GLU A 166 19.28 -3.39 1.84
C GLU A 166 17.97 -3.71 2.58
N PRO A 167 17.60 -5.01 2.67
CA PRO A 167 16.37 -5.46 3.35
C PRO A 167 16.21 -4.88 4.75
N GLU A 168 17.27 -4.86 5.55
CA GLU A 168 17.30 -4.37 6.93
C GLU A 168 16.87 -2.92 7.04
N ARG A 169 17.23 -2.11 6.05
CA ARG A 169 16.82 -0.70 5.98
C ARG A 169 15.32 -0.56 5.78
N VAL A 170 14.72 -1.40 4.93
CA VAL A 170 13.26 -1.40 4.72
C VAL A 170 12.55 -1.82 6.01
N TYR A 171 13.03 -2.85 6.69
CA TYR A 171 12.47 -3.29 7.98
C TYR A 171 12.51 -2.18 9.03
N ALA A 172 13.67 -1.53 9.17
CA ALA A 172 13.85 -0.43 10.11
C ALA A 172 12.93 0.75 9.82
N VAL A 173 12.75 1.12 8.53
CA VAL A 173 11.82 2.17 8.12
C VAL A 173 10.38 1.81 8.48
N ILE A 174 9.94 0.57 8.19
CA ILE A 174 8.59 0.11 8.53
C ILE A 174 8.38 0.20 10.04
N THR A 175 9.32 -0.37 10.83
CA THR A 175 9.23 -0.40 12.29
C THR A 175 9.14 1.03 12.87
N TYR A 176 10.09 1.89 12.49
CA TYR A 176 10.09 3.29 12.93
C TYR A 176 8.78 4.02 12.58
N CYS A 177 8.32 3.89 11.33
CA CYS A 177 7.11 4.55 10.88
C CYS A 177 5.86 4.03 11.59
N ALA A 178 5.79 2.74 11.87
CA ALA A 178 4.66 2.15 12.61
C ALA A 178 4.63 2.66 14.05
N GLU A 179 5.75 2.65 14.75
CA GLU A 179 5.82 2.95 16.18
C GLU A 179 5.82 4.44 16.48
N GLU A 180 6.61 5.22 15.73
CA GLU A 180 6.79 6.64 16.02
C GLU A 180 5.76 7.54 15.31
N LEU A 181 5.27 7.13 14.14
CA LEU A 181 4.33 7.92 13.34
C LEU A 181 2.91 7.33 13.33
N GLY A 182 2.74 6.13 13.86
CA GLY A 182 1.45 5.41 13.88
C GLY A 182 0.95 5.07 12.48
N ILE A 183 1.88 4.74 11.56
CA ILE A 183 1.53 4.34 10.20
C ILE A 183 1.07 2.89 10.21
N THR A 184 -0.03 2.62 9.53
CA THR A 184 -0.70 1.31 9.52
C THR A 184 -0.74 0.65 8.16
N GLN A 185 -0.45 1.40 7.09
CA GLN A 185 -0.44 0.91 5.71
C GLN A 185 0.91 1.20 5.04
N PHE A 186 1.59 0.17 4.58
CA PHE A 186 2.88 0.30 3.91
C PHE A 186 2.80 -0.21 2.48
N VAL A 187 3.33 0.57 1.53
CA VAL A 187 3.48 0.14 0.13
C VAL A 187 4.97 0.01 -0.17
N ILE A 188 5.39 -1.17 -0.61
CA ILE A 188 6.78 -1.45 -1.05
C ILE A 188 6.75 -1.69 -2.57
N ASP A 189 7.35 -0.79 -3.33
CA ASP A 189 7.35 -0.81 -4.80
C ASP A 189 8.77 -0.59 -5.33
N SER A 190 9.50 -1.65 -5.70
CA SER A 190 9.12 -3.07 -5.82
C SER A 190 10.13 -3.98 -5.11
N LEU A 191 9.74 -5.26 -4.92
CA LEU A 191 10.60 -6.32 -4.36
C LEU A 191 11.98 -6.37 -5.02
N MET A 192 12.04 -6.20 -6.35
CA MET A 192 13.27 -6.33 -7.15
C MET A 192 14.32 -5.25 -6.87
N LYS A 193 14.00 -4.23 -6.09
CA LYS A 193 14.92 -3.18 -5.65
C LYS A 193 15.50 -3.43 -4.25
N VAL A 194 15.00 -4.45 -3.57
CA VAL A 194 15.46 -4.83 -2.23
C VAL A 194 16.31 -6.10 -2.27
N VAL A 195 15.99 -7.02 -3.18
CA VAL A 195 16.76 -8.25 -3.37
C VAL A 195 17.60 -8.11 -4.63
N ARG A 196 18.93 -8.19 -4.47
CA ARG A 196 19.92 -7.78 -5.51
C ARG A 196 19.83 -8.56 -6.80
N ASP A 197 19.48 -9.86 -6.73
CA ASP A 197 19.42 -10.71 -7.91
C ASP A 197 18.02 -11.27 -8.14
N GLU A 198 17.57 -11.25 -9.40
CA GLU A 198 16.29 -11.85 -9.80
C GLU A 198 16.23 -13.35 -9.46
N ASP A 199 17.37 -14.02 -9.41
CA ASP A 199 17.52 -15.45 -9.14
C ASP A 199 17.82 -15.76 -7.66
N ASP A 200 17.96 -14.75 -6.78
CA ASP A 200 18.09 -14.97 -5.33
C ASP A 200 16.72 -15.31 -4.69
N TYR A 201 16.21 -16.48 -5.02
CA TYR A 201 14.93 -16.95 -4.47
C TYR A 201 14.95 -17.10 -2.96
N ASN A 202 16.11 -17.40 -2.37
CA ASN A 202 16.23 -17.51 -0.91
C ASN A 202 16.20 -16.13 -0.24
N GLY A 203 16.85 -15.12 -0.80
CA GLY A 203 16.78 -13.75 -0.33
C GLY A 203 15.36 -13.19 -0.41
N GLN A 204 14.70 -13.41 -1.55
CA GLN A 204 13.29 -13.03 -1.73
C GLN A 204 12.39 -13.70 -0.70
N LYS A 205 12.55 -15.00 -0.48
CA LYS A 205 11.79 -15.76 0.51
C LYS A 205 12.00 -15.22 1.91
N ARG A 206 13.26 -14.95 2.31
CA ARG A 206 13.59 -14.38 3.63
C ARG A 206 12.98 -12.99 3.80
N PHE A 207 13.10 -12.14 2.78
CA PHE A 207 12.56 -10.79 2.81
C PHE A 207 11.04 -10.80 3.01
N VAL A 208 10.30 -11.54 2.19
CA VAL A 208 8.84 -11.64 2.28
C VAL A 208 8.40 -12.24 3.61
N GLY A 209 9.08 -13.30 4.08
CA GLY A 209 8.81 -13.90 5.38
C GLY A 209 9.00 -12.91 6.54
N LYS A 210 10.04 -12.07 6.48
CA LYS A 210 10.25 -11.02 7.51
C LYS A 210 9.21 -9.91 7.42
N LEU A 211 8.81 -9.49 6.21
CA LEU A 211 7.71 -8.55 6.04
C LEU A 211 6.41 -9.08 6.63
N HIS A 212 6.09 -10.35 6.40
CA HIS A 212 4.91 -10.98 6.96
C HIS A 212 4.94 -11.02 8.50
N SER A 213 6.11 -11.30 9.09
CA SER A 213 6.27 -11.20 10.55
C SER A 213 6.06 -9.78 11.04
N LEU A 214 6.69 -8.79 10.41
CA LEU A 214 6.52 -7.37 10.77
C LEU A 214 5.06 -6.90 10.65
N ALA A 215 4.34 -7.35 9.62
CA ALA A 215 2.93 -7.01 9.47
C ALA A 215 2.11 -7.44 10.70
N ARG A 216 2.32 -8.67 11.18
CA ARG A 216 1.66 -9.21 12.37
C ARG A 216 2.14 -8.55 13.67
N ASP A 217 3.46 -8.46 13.86
CA ASP A 217 4.06 -7.98 15.10
C ASP A 217 3.72 -6.51 15.38
N LEU A 218 3.65 -5.69 14.33
CA LEU A 218 3.34 -4.27 14.39
C LEU A 218 1.84 -3.96 14.16
N ASN A 219 1.03 -4.99 13.88
CA ASN A 219 -0.38 -4.85 13.50
C ASN A 219 -0.61 -3.83 12.38
N VAL A 220 0.16 -3.95 11.29
CA VAL A 220 0.09 -3.10 10.09
C VAL A 220 -0.24 -3.92 8.87
N HIS A 221 -0.70 -3.30 7.79
CA HIS A 221 -0.83 -3.96 6.49
C HIS A 221 0.31 -3.59 5.56
N ILE A 222 0.88 -4.56 4.87
CA ILE A 222 1.95 -4.35 3.90
C ILE A 222 1.45 -4.72 2.50
N HIS A 223 1.48 -3.77 1.59
CA HIS A 223 1.24 -3.96 0.16
C HIS A 223 2.59 -4.11 -0.53
N LEU A 224 2.93 -5.30 -0.97
CA LEU A 224 4.14 -5.59 -1.73
C LEU A 224 3.81 -5.59 -3.22
N VAL A 225 4.58 -4.88 -4.02
CA VAL A 225 4.45 -4.91 -5.48
C VAL A 225 5.53 -5.82 -6.05
N THR A 226 5.09 -6.83 -6.82
CA THR A 226 5.99 -7.76 -7.49
C THR A 226 5.79 -7.78 -9.01
N HIS A 227 6.80 -8.24 -9.72
CA HIS A 227 6.75 -8.37 -11.17
C HIS A 227 6.56 -9.83 -11.57
N SER A 228 5.68 -10.08 -12.51
CA SER A 228 5.56 -11.40 -13.14
C SER A 228 6.60 -11.57 -14.24
N ARG A 229 7.07 -12.81 -14.45
CA ARG A 229 7.96 -13.16 -15.56
C ARG A 229 7.27 -12.89 -16.88
N LYS A 230 8.00 -12.34 -17.85
CA LYS A 230 7.50 -12.24 -19.22
C LYS A 230 7.27 -13.65 -19.78
N ARG A 231 6.11 -13.82 -20.40
CA ARG A 231 5.81 -15.00 -21.22
C ARG A 231 5.90 -14.61 -22.70
N GLU A 232 6.03 -15.60 -23.57
CA GLU A 232 5.96 -15.41 -25.03
C GLU A 232 4.63 -14.78 -25.46
N ASN A 233 3.57 -15.00 -24.68
CA ASN A 233 2.25 -14.40 -24.91
C ASN A 233 1.78 -13.69 -23.65
N GLU A 234 1.94 -12.35 -23.61
CA GLU A 234 1.45 -11.48 -22.55
C GLU A 234 -0.07 -11.19 -22.66
N GLU A 235 -0.77 -11.74 -23.65
CA GLU A 235 -2.23 -11.62 -23.76
C GLU A 235 -2.98 -12.43 -22.70
N LYS A 236 -2.30 -13.43 -22.11
CA LYS A 236 -2.84 -14.21 -21.00
C LYS A 236 -2.32 -13.68 -19.67
N ARG A 237 -3.21 -13.60 -18.68
CA ARG A 237 -2.83 -13.21 -17.32
C ARG A 237 -1.72 -14.10 -16.77
N PRO A 238 -0.81 -13.57 -15.93
CA PRO A 238 0.14 -14.41 -15.20
C PRO A 238 -0.61 -15.23 -14.13
N GLY A 239 -0.17 -16.46 -13.92
CA GLY A 239 -0.64 -17.32 -12.83
C GLY A 239 0.25 -17.23 -11.59
N LYS A 240 -0.11 -17.97 -10.53
CA LYS A 240 0.65 -18.02 -9.26
C LYS A 240 2.14 -18.41 -9.46
N GLN A 241 2.46 -19.20 -10.48
CA GLN A 241 3.83 -19.65 -10.77
C GLN A 241 4.65 -18.66 -11.62
N ASP A 242 4.02 -17.63 -12.17
CA ASP A 242 4.69 -16.67 -13.04
C ASP A 242 5.28 -15.47 -12.26
N ASN A 243 5.12 -15.43 -10.95
CA ASN A 243 5.73 -14.40 -10.16
C ASN A 243 7.27 -14.43 -10.32
N LYS A 244 7.89 -13.29 -10.64
CA LYS A 244 9.34 -13.13 -10.60
C LYS A 244 9.78 -13.28 -9.15
N GLY A 245 10.22 -14.46 -8.84
CA GLY A 245 10.45 -14.94 -7.51
C GLY A 245 10.01 -16.37 -7.44
N SER A 246 10.22 -17.04 -6.37
CA SER A 246 9.77 -18.42 -6.22
C SER A 246 8.25 -18.44 -6.03
N GLY A 247 7.58 -19.51 -6.49
CA GLY A 247 6.19 -19.81 -6.07
C GLY A 247 6.02 -19.74 -4.54
N SER A 248 7.13 -19.85 -3.81
CA SER A 248 7.19 -19.68 -2.34
C SER A 248 6.82 -18.27 -1.83
N ILE A 249 6.83 -17.21 -2.67
CA ILE A 249 6.32 -15.89 -2.27
C ILE A 249 4.82 -15.98 -2.07
N VAL A 250 4.10 -16.58 -3.01
CA VAL A 250 2.64 -16.76 -2.94
C VAL A 250 2.24 -17.55 -1.70
N ASP A 251 3.05 -18.52 -1.29
CA ASP A 251 2.78 -19.32 -0.08
C ASP A 251 2.89 -18.50 1.21
N GLN A 252 3.77 -17.50 1.23
CA GLN A 252 4.06 -16.72 2.43
C GLN A 252 3.14 -15.52 2.65
N VAL A 253 2.55 -14.97 1.58
CA VAL A 253 1.64 -13.84 1.70
C VAL A 253 0.24 -14.28 2.14
N ASP A 254 -0.51 -13.40 2.79
CA ASP A 254 -1.90 -13.68 3.15
C ASP A 254 -2.80 -13.54 1.94
N ASN A 255 -2.57 -12.53 1.12
CA ASN A 255 -3.37 -12.26 -0.06
C ASN A 255 -2.47 -12.14 -1.30
N TYR A 256 -2.92 -12.71 -2.41
CA TYR A 256 -2.23 -12.61 -3.68
C TYR A 256 -3.17 -12.09 -4.76
N ALA A 257 -2.89 -10.89 -5.23
CA ALA A 257 -3.67 -10.18 -6.23
C ALA A 257 -2.86 -9.95 -7.51
N VAL A 258 -3.44 -10.25 -8.67
CA VAL A 258 -2.80 -10.02 -9.98
C VAL A 258 -3.49 -8.86 -10.68
N VAL A 259 -2.73 -7.80 -10.95
CA VAL A 259 -3.18 -6.67 -11.77
C VAL A 259 -2.85 -6.96 -13.22
N PHE A 260 -3.88 -7.07 -14.04
CA PHE A 260 -3.74 -7.42 -15.45
C PHE A 260 -4.36 -6.36 -16.35
N LYS A 261 -3.56 -5.79 -17.26
CA LYS A 261 -4.05 -4.92 -18.32
C LYS A 261 -4.60 -5.80 -19.44
N ILE A 262 -5.88 -5.66 -19.74
CA ILE A 262 -6.55 -6.45 -20.77
C ILE A 262 -6.09 -5.98 -22.15
N PRO A 263 -5.57 -6.85 -23.01
CA PRO A 263 -5.29 -6.52 -24.41
C PRO A 263 -6.58 -6.08 -25.11
N LYS A 264 -6.54 -4.94 -25.75
CA LYS A 264 -7.71 -4.36 -26.44
C LYS A 264 -7.40 -4.09 -27.89
N LYS A 265 -8.42 -4.20 -28.73
CA LYS A 265 -8.46 -3.55 -30.04
C LYS A 265 -8.84 -2.08 -29.86
N ASP A 266 -8.45 -1.25 -30.82
CA ASP A 266 -8.85 0.15 -30.85
C ASP A 266 -10.39 0.23 -30.80
N ASP A 267 -10.93 1.20 -30.06
CA ASP A 267 -12.37 1.47 -29.86
C ASP A 267 -13.18 0.41 -29.07
N ASP A 268 -12.54 -0.55 -28.42
CA ASP A 268 -13.25 -1.47 -27.52
C ASP A 268 -13.69 -0.76 -26.22
N PRO A 269 -15.01 -0.61 -25.94
CA PRO A 269 -15.50 0.05 -24.72
C PRO A 269 -15.42 -0.83 -23.47
N GLY A 270 -15.00 -2.10 -23.60
CA GLY A 270 -14.89 -3.05 -22.50
C GLY A 270 -13.93 -2.61 -21.39
N PRO A 271 -13.74 -3.41 -20.35
CA PRO A 271 -12.81 -3.11 -19.27
C PRO A 271 -11.37 -3.05 -19.77
N THR A 272 -10.58 -2.18 -19.17
CA THR A 272 -9.16 -1.99 -19.50
C THR A 272 -8.23 -2.82 -18.65
N HIS A 273 -8.67 -3.14 -17.44
CA HIS A 273 -7.89 -3.88 -16.46
C HIS A 273 -8.77 -4.93 -15.77
N CYS A 274 -8.11 -5.89 -15.16
CA CYS A 274 -8.73 -6.86 -14.30
C CYS A 274 -7.84 -7.06 -13.07
N ILE A 275 -8.44 -7.15 -11.90
CA ILE A 275 -7.76 -7.60 -10.69
C ILE A 275 -8.27 -8.99 -10.38
N TYR A 276 -7.36 -9.96 -10.35
CA TYR A 276 -7.63 -11.32 -9.93
C TYR A 276 -7.13 -11.51 -8.51
N LEU A 277 -7.98 -11.96 -7.61
CA LEU A 277 -7.59 -12.41 -6.28
C LEU A 277 -7.48 -13.94 -6.34
N ASP A 278 -6.25 -14.40 -6.41
CA ASP A 278 -5.94 -15.83 -6.55
C ASP A 278 -5.61 -16.49 -5.19
N LYS A 279 -5.54 -15.71 -4.09
CA LYS A 279 -5.39 -16.18 -2.72
C LYS A 279 -5.88 -15.12 -1.74
N GLN A 280 -6.63 -15.54 -0.73
CA GLN A 280 -6.84 -14.82 0.52
C GLN A 280 -6.87 -15.81 1.68
N ARG A 281 -6.13 -15.52 2.76
CA ARG A 281 -6.00 -16.46 3.89
C ARG A 281 -7.23 -16.44 4.80
N HIS A 282 -7.84 -15.27 4.96
CA HIS A 282 -8.97 -15.04 5.88
C HIS A 282 -10.31 -14.90 5.17
N GLY A 283 -10.44 -15.51 4.01
CA GLY A 283 -11.66 -15.56 3.24
C GLY A 283 -11.65 -16.71 2.25
N GLU A 284 -12.82 -17.10 1.78
CA GLU A 284 -12.98 -18.25 0.86
C GLU A 284 -13.08 -17.82 -0.61
N TRP A 285 -13.32 -16.53 -0.88
CA TRP A 285 -13.53 -16.07 -2.24
C TRP A 285 -12.20 -15.91 -2.99
N GLU A 286 -12.06 -16.62 -4.07
CA GLU A 286 -11.08 -16.38 -5.13
C GLU A 286 -11.84 -16.01 -6.39
N GLY A 287 -11.43 -14.94 -7.07
CA GLY A 287 -12.16 -14.47 -8.25
C GLY A 287 -11.53 -13.22 -8.87
N HIS A 288 -12.32 -12.47 -9.61
CA HIS A 288 -11.80 -11.27 -10.26
C HIS A 288 -12.85 -10.17 -10.38
N ILE A 289 -12.36 -8.95 -10.55
CA ILE A 289 -13.17 -7.79 -10.95
C ILE A 289 -12.58 -7.13 -12.19
N ALA A 290 -13.46 -6.76 -13.10
CA ALA A 290 -13.13 -5.99 -14.29
C ALA A 290 -13.21 -4.49 -13.96
N LEU A 291 -12.24 -3.71 -14.47
CA LEU A 291 -12.08 -2.30 -14.17
C LEU A 291 -11.84 -1.47 -15.44
N TRP A 292 -12.38 -0.28 -15.45
CA TRP A 292 -12.20 0.73 -16.50
C TRP A 292 -11.28 1.83 -15.98
N LEU A 293 -10.19 2.08 -16.70
CA LEU A 293 -9.25 3.15 -16.37
C LEU A 293 -9.76 4.49 -16.88
N HIS A 294 -9.97 5.44 -15.99
CA HIS A 294 -10.25 6.83 -16.32
C HIS A 294 -8.94 7.63 -16.58
N PRO A 295 -8.95 8.69 -17.39
CA PRO A 295 -7.78 9.56 -17.62
C PRO A 295 -7.17 10.15 -16.33
N SER A 296 -7.94 10.29 -15.25
CA SER A 296 -7.46 10.65 -13.91
C SER A 296 -6.75 9.53 -13.16
N LEU A 297 -6.48 8.40 -13.81
CA LEU A 297 -5.88 7.22 -13.19
C LEU A 297 -6.75 6.54 -12.12
N GLN A 298 -8.03 6.89 -12.03
CA GLN A 298 -9.02 6.16 -11.23
C GLN A 298 -9.44 4.89 -11.97
N PHE A 299 -9.76 3.85 -11.20
CA PHE A 299 -10.23 2.56 -11.73
C PHE A 299 -11.68 2.35 -11.31
N HIS A 300 -12.60 2.38 -12.24
CA HIS A 300 -14.03 2.21 -12.01
C HIS A 300 -14.46 0.76 -12.22
N GLN A 301 -15.41 0.29 -11.42
CA GLN A 301 -15.96 -1.07 -11.50
C GLN A 301 -17.13 -1.19 -12.48
N ASP A 302 -17.55 -0.09 -13.08
CA ASP A 302 -18.58 0.02 -14.11
C ASP A 302 -18.03 0.86 -15.27
N GLY A 303 -18.64 0.77 -16.43
CA GLY A 303 -18.20 1.51 -17.61
C GLY A 303 -18.49 3.02 -17.56
N LEU A 304 -19.01 3.55 -16.45
CA LEU A 304 -19.31 4.96 -16.26
C LEU A 304 -18.02 5.71 -15.87
N LEU A 305 -17.28 6.16 -16.88
CA LEU A 305 -16.03 6.89 -16.69
C LEU A 305 -16.31 8.34 -16.26
N ARG A 306 -16.54 8.55 -14.97
CA ARG A 306 -16.58 9.87 -14.34
C ARG A 306 -15.42 9.99 -13.35
N GLY A 307 -14.60 11.03 -13.52
CA GLY A 307 -13.60 11.37 -12.49
C GLY A 307 -14.33 11.84 -11.23
N GLU A 308 -14.07 11.17 -10.12
CA GLU A 308 -14.61 11.50 -8.80
C GLU A 308 -13.60 12.33 -8.02
N CYS A 309 -14.01 13.47 -7.46
CA CYS A 309 -13.16 14.31 -6.62
C CYS A 309 -13.39 13.93 -5.15
N TYR A 310 -12.29 13.61 -4.47
CA TYR A 310 -12.29 13.20 -3.04
C TYR A 310 -11.72 14.27 -2.10
N VAL A 311 -11.34 15.47 -2.62
CA VAL A 311 -10.67 16.54 -1.88
C VAL A 311 -11.31 17.90 -2.06
#